data_3a028db4ce26226039aa21ab3cc7b3e3
#
_entry.id   3a028db4ce26226039aa21ab3cc7b3e3
#
_cell.length_a   1.000
_cell.length_b   1.000
_cell.length_c   1.000
_cell.angle_alpha   90.00
_cell.angle_beta   90.00
_cell.angle_gamma   90.00
#
_symmetry.space_group_name_H-M   'P 1'
#
loop_
_entity.id
_entity.type
_entity.pdbx_description
1 polymer ?
#
loop_
_entity_poly.entity_id
_entity_poly.type
_entity_poly.pdbx_seq_one_letter_code
_entity_poly.pdbx_strand_id
1 'polypeptide(L)'
;SASPELLSCLQLRAERQFKAKNGPLECVQKNYQLAASPAGNATGGVQVAEDFANRLRKNLKKLDKWAKQQGIECYRLYDADLPEYNVAVDRYGSKVVVQEYAPPKTVDAQKARQRLFDVINATLAVLELPSNQLILKTRERQKGKNQYEKLAQKGEFLLVEEYNAKLWVNLTDYLDTGLFLDHRIARRMLGEMSGGKDFLNLFAYT
;
A
#
# COMPACT_ATOMS: atom_id res chain seq x y z
N SER A 1 5.05 -5.60 14.13
CA SER A 1 5.21 -4.62 15.22
C SER A 1 4.64 -3.29 14.75
N ALA A 2 3.62 -2.78 15.41
CA ALA A 2 3.09 -1.45 15.13
C ALA A 2 3.99 -0.41 15.81
N SER A 3 4.20 0.75 15.19
CA SER A 3 4.93 1.83 15.83
C SER A 3 4.18 2.32 17.09
N PRO A 4 4.88 2.79 18.13
CA PRO A 4 4.24 3.33 19.33
C PRO A 4 3.24 4.45 19.04
N GLU A 5 3.47 5.19 17.96
CA GLU A 5 2.61 6.30 17.51
C GLU A 5 1.29 5.81 16.91
N LEU A 6 1.31 4.70 16.20
CA LEU A 6 0.10 4.08 15.64
C LEU A 6 -0.83 3.56 16.76
N LEU A 7 -0.24 3.03 17.83
CA LEU A 7 -0.97 2.53 19.00
C LEU A 7 -1.53 3.67 19.88
N SER A 8 -0.86 4.83 19.91
CA SER A 8 -1.35 6.01 20.64
C SER A 8 -2.59 6.64 19.98
N CYS A 9 -2.71 6.52 18.64
CA CYS A 9 -3.88 7.03 17.93
C CYS A 9 -5.16 6.22 18.19
N LEU A 10 -5.03 4.95 18.60
CA LEU A 10 -6.17 4.07 18.86
C LEU A 10 -6.80 4.26 20.25
N GLN A 11 -6.25 5.16 21.10
CA GLN A 11 -6.68 5.38 22.50
C GLN A 11 -6.84 4.09 23.32
N LEU A 12 -6.13 3.03 22.94
CA LEU A 12 -6.21 1.75 23.60
C LEU A 12 -5.36 1.77 24.88
N ARG A 13 -5.96 1.36 26.01
CA ARG A 13 -5.20 1.07 27.22
C ARG A 13 -4.57 -0.30 27.13
N ALA A 14 -3.24 -0.36 27.30
CA ALA A 14 -2.54 -1.63 27.40
C ALA A 14 -2.98 -2.39 28.66
N GLU A 15 -3.46 -3.63 28.53
CA GLU A 15 -3.81 -4.47 29.67
C GLU A 15 -2.58 -4.99 30.39
N ARG A 16 -1.51 -5.27 29.64
CA ARG A 16 -0.24 -5.74 30.17
C ARG A 16 0.90 -5.12 29.39
N GLN A 17 1.95 -4.78 30.12
CA GLN A 17 3.19 -4.25 29.55
C GLN A 17 4.35 -5.06 30.11
N PHE A 18 5.21 -5.55 29.22
CA PHE A 18 6.43 -6.26 29.55
C PHE A 18 7.62 -5.49 29.01
N LYS A 19 8.65 -5.35 29.82
CA LYS A 19 9.95 -4.85 29.37
C LYS A 19 10.83 -6.06 29.07
N ALA A 20 11.44 -6.07 27.90
CA ALA A 20 12.40 -7.08 27.48
C ALA A 20 13.67 -6.40 26.97
N LYS A 21 14.81 -7.06 27.10
CA LYS A 21 16.06 -6.59 26.52
C LYS A 21 16.42 -7.47 25.33
N ASN A 22 16.75 -6.83 24.21
CA ASN A 22 17.34 -7.51 23.07
C ASN A 22 18.74 -6.92 22.83
N GLY A 23 19.74 -7.49 23.46
CA GLY A 23 21.08 -6.91 23.56
C GLY A 23 21.07 -5.56 24.30
N PRO A 24 21.65 -4.49 23.72
CA PRO A 24 21.64 -3.15 24.30
C PRO A 24 20.30 -2.42 24.18
N LEU A 25 19.33 -2.96 23.42
CA LEU A 25 18.05 -2.31 23.17
C LEU A 25 17.00 -2.71 24.21
N GLU A 26 16.38 -1.70 24.85
CA GLU A 26 15.17 -1.92 25.65
C GLU A 26 13.96 -2.01 24.73
N CYS A 27 13.27 -3.15 24.77
CA CYS A 27 12.04 -3.39 24.05
C CYS A 27 10.85 -3.38 25.03
N VAL A 28 9.74 -2.82 24.59
CA VAL A 28 8.49 -2.83 25.36
C VAL A 28 7.43 -3.57 24.55
N GLN A 29 6.94 -4.67 25.11
CA GLN A 29 5.77 -5.37 24.56
C GLN A 29 4.54 -4.87 25.32
N LYS A 30 3.54 -4.43 24.57
CA LYS A 30 2.23 -4.03 25.11
C LYS A 30 1.15 -4.90 24.49
N ASN A 31 0.32 -5.49 25.33
CA ASN A 31 -0.85 -6.26 24.92
C ASN A 31 -2.09 -5.38 25.04
N TYR A 32 -2.87 -5.33 23.97
CA TYR A 32 -4.12 -4.60 23.93
C TYR A 32 -5.25 -5.58 23.66
N GLN A 33 -6.35 -5.45 24.38
CA GLN A 33 -7.59 -6.14 24.03
C GLN A 33 -8.36 -5.27 23.05
N LEU A 34 -8.49 -5.75 21.84
CA LEU A 34 -9.40 -5.16 20.87
C LEU A 34 -10.78 -5.71 21.21
N ALA A 35 -11.67 -4.86 21.72
CA ALA A 35 -13.06 -5.24 21.85
C ALA A 35 -13.54 -5.65 20.44
N ALA A 36 -14.13 -6.85 20.34
CA ALA A 36 -14.84 -7.22 19.12
C ALA A 36 -15.90 -6.14 18.91
N SER A 37 -15.84 -5.41 17.82
CA SER A 37 -16.86 -4.42 17.49
C SER A 37 -18.19 -5.14 17.46
N PRO A 38 -19.19 -4.72 18.29
CA PRO A 38 -20.53 -5.21 18.10
C PRO A 38 -20.93 -4.86 16.67
N ALA A 39 -21.46 -5.82 15.92
CA ALA A 39 -22.08 -5.59 14.63
C ALA A 39 -23.29 -4.65 14.86
N GLY A 40 -23.07 -3.37 14.76
CA GLY A 40 -24.07 -2.35 15.05
C GLY A 40 -23.52 -0.96 14.87
N ASN A 41 -23.87 -0.33 13.74
CA ASN A 41 -23.95 1.11 13.50
C ASN A 41 -22.94 2.02 14.23
N ALA A 42 -21.70 2.04 13.76
CA ALA A 42 -20.79 3.15 14.02
C ALA A 42 -21.06 4.28 12.99
N THR A 43 -22.14 5.03 13.19
CA THR A 43 -22.45 6.26 12.43
C THR A 43 -21.76 7.46 13.05
N GLY A 44 -20.44 7.42 13.19
CA GLY A 44 -19.74 8.52 13.85
C GLY A 44 -18.42 8.96 13.22
N GLY A 45 -17.98 8.38 12.09
CA GLY A 45 -16.69 8.71 11.50
C GLY A 45 -16.61 8.59 9.97
N VAL A 46 -17.70 8.21 9.34
CA VAL A 46 -17.69 7.78 7.91
C VAL A 46 -17.77 8.95 6.93
N GLN A 47 -18.18 10.13 7.37
CA GLN A 47 -18.49 11.22 6.44
C GLN A 47 -17.26 11.87 5.79
N VAL A 48 -16.11 11.83 6.44
CA VAL A 48 -14.88 12.47 5.94
C VAL A 48 -14.19 11.65 4.83
N ALA A 49 -14.40 10.34 4.81
CA ALA A 49 -13.80 9.44 3.81
C ALA A 49 -14.76 9.10 2.64
N GLU A 50 -16.00 9.59 2.66
CA GLU A 50 -17.01 9.23 1.64
C GLU A 50 -16.59 9.70 0.24
N ASP A 51 -16.02 10.89 0.12
CA ASP A 51 -15.54 11.41 -1.16
C ASP A 51 -14.42 10.56 -1.75
N PHE A 52 -13.47 10.13 -0.90
CA PHE A 52 -12.41 9.22 -1.29
C PHE A 52 -12.98 7.85 -1.70
N ALA A 53 -13.86 7.28 -0.88
CA ALA A 53 -14.49 5.99 -1.15
C ALA A 53 -15.27 6.01 -2.46
N ASN A 54 -16.04 7.07 -2.73
CA ASN A 54 -16.80 7.23 -3.97
C ASN A 54 -15.88 7.37 -5.19
N ARG A 55 -14.79 8.13 -5.07
CA ARG A 55 -13.79 8.23 -6.13
C ARG A 55 -13.16 6.87 -6.39
N LEU A 56 -12.76 6.15 -5.36
CA LEU A 56 -12.14 4.83 -5.49
C LEU A 56 -13.11 3.81 -6.12
N ARG A 57 -14.38 3.78 -5.71
CA ARG A 57 -15.43 2.92 -6.33
C ARG A 57 -15.59 3.22 -7.81
N LYS A 58 -15.61 4.51 -8.19
CA LYS A 58 -15.72 4.93 -9.60
C LYS A 58 -14.53 4.46 -10.41
N ASN A 59 -13.32 4.63 -9.89
CA ASN A 59 -12.11 4.18 -10.54
C ASN A 59 -12.07 2.64 -10.65
N LEU A 60 -12.41 1.94 -9.58
CA LEU A 60 -12.47 0.48 -9.53
C LEU A 60 -13.42 -0.07 -10.61
N LYS A 61 -14.64 0.44 -10.68
CA LYS A 61 -15.64 0.00 -11.70
C LYS A 61 -15.10 0.10 -13.13
N LYS A 62 -14.36 1.17 -13.44
CA LYS A 62 -13.78 1.39 -14.77
C LYS A 62 -12.57 0.48 -15.01
N LEU A 63 -11.64 0.46 -14.06
CA LEU A 63 -10.34 -0.18 -14.22
C LEU A 63 -10.39 -1.70 -14.05
N ASP A 64 -11.24 -2.22 -13.16
CA ASP A 64 -11.38 -3.67 -12.94
C ASP A 64 -11.91 -4.37 -14.20
N LYS A 65 -12.92 -3.76 -14.87
CA LYS A 65 -13.41 -4.29 -16.15
C LYS A 65 -12.32 -4.32 -17.22
N TRP A 66 -11.58 -3.23 -17.36
CA TRP A 66 -10.48 -3.13 -18.31
C TRP A 66 -9.36 -4.12 -17.99
N ALA A 67 -8.95 -4.22 -16.72
CA ALA A 67 -7.87 -5.11 -16.27
C ALA A 67 -8.22 -6.59 -16.55
N LYS A 68 -9.45 -7.00 -16.22
CA LYS A 68 -9.95 -8.35 -16.52
C LYS A 68 -9.96 -8.66 -18.02
N GLN A 69 -10.38 -7.72 -18.86
CA GLN A 69 -10.39 -7.89 -20.32
C GLN A 69 -8.99 -8.03 -20.91
N GLN A 70 -7.99 -7.41 -20.28
CA GLN A 70 -6.60 -7.42 -20.75
C GLN A 70 -5.72 -8.47 -20.06
N GLY A 71 -6.23 -9.22 -19.10
CA GLY A 71 -5.43 -10.15 -18.30
C GLY A 71 -4.36 -9.45 -17.47
N ILE A 72 -4.75 -8.37 -16.80
CA ILE A 72 -3.85 -7.52 -16.00
C ILE A 72 -4.28 -7.59 -14.53
N GLU A 73 -3.37 -7.98 -13.66
CA GLU A 73 -3.61 -8.03 -12.20
C GLU A 73 -3.00 -6.85 -11.44
N CYS A 74 -2.12 -6.07 -12.10
CA CYS A 74 -1.39 -4.97 -11.47
C CYS A 74 -1.75 -3.64 -12.12
N TYR A 75 -2.39 -2.73 -11.36
CA TYR A 75 -2.76 -1.41 -11.88
C TYR A 75 -3.04 -0.42 -10.75
N ARG A 76 -2.87 0.85 -11.08
CA ARG A 76 -3.16 1.97 -10.18
C ARG A 76 -4.65 2.27 -10.16
N LEU A 77 -5.24 2.23 -8.98
CA LEU A 77 -6.64 2.53 -8.73
C LEU A 77 -6.87 4.01 -8.43
N TYR A 78 -5.91 4.66 -7.77
CA TYR A 78 -6.03 6.05 -7.31
C TYR A 78 -4.65 6.69 -7.27
N ASP A 79 -4.52 7.94 -7.69
CA ASP A 79 -3.26 8.69 -7.68
C ASP A 79 -3.50 10.17 -7.35
N ALA A 80 -3.65 10.47 -6.06
CA ALA A 80 -3.88 11.83 -5.59
C ALA A 80 -5.02 12.58 -6.32
N ASP A 81 -6.07 11.86 -6.73
CA ASP A 81 -7.21 12.41 -7.49
C ASP A 81 -7.95 13.53 -6.73
N LEU A 82 -7.86 13.52 -5.41
CA LEU A 82 -8.44 14.51 -4.50
C LEU A 82 -7.32 15.18 -3.69
N PRO A 83 -7.30 16.51 -3.59
CA PRO A 83 -6.22 17.26 -2.92
C PRO A 83 -6.02 16.90 -1.45
N GLU A 84 -7.09 16.47 -0.77
CA GLU A 84 -7.07 16.10 0.65
C GLU A 84 -6.39 14.76 0.90
N TYR A 85 -6.35 13.89 -0.10
CA TYR A 85 -5.84 12.52 0.01
C TYR A 85 -4.67 12.30 -0.93
N ASN A 86 -3.50 12.72 -0.49
CA ASN A 86 -2.25 12.65 -1.26
C ASN A 86 -1.62 11.26 -1.16
N VAL A 87 -2.27 10.29 -1.75
CA VAL A 87 -1.86 8.88 -1.75
C VAL A 87 -1.96 8.28 -3.15
N ALA A 88 -1.21 7.20 -3.39
CA ALA A 88 -1.48 6.28 -4.48
C ALA A 88 -2.03 4.97 -3.93
N VAL A 89 -2.96 4.35 -4.65
CA VAL A 89 -3.50 3.02 -4.35
C VAL A 89 -3.27 2.13 -5.55
N ASP A 90 -2.38 1.16 -5.40
CA ASP A 90 -1.98 0.23 -6.45
C ASP A 90 -2.44 -1.19 -6.10
N ARG A 91 -3.11 -1.86 -7.03
CA ARG A 91 -3.50 -3.27 -6.91
C ARG A 91 -2.43 -4.18 -7.48
N TYR A 92 -2.15 -5.29 -6.78
CA TYR A 92 -1.27 -6.37 -7.20
C TYR A 92 -1.96 -7.70 -6.90
N GLY A 93 -2.70 -8.22 -7.87
CA GLY A 93 -3.51 -9.42 -7.69
C GLY A 93 -4.49 -9.28 -6.52
N SER A 94 -4.31 -10.09 -5.49
CA SER A 94 -5.13 -10.07 -4.27
C SER A 94 -4.70 -9.03 -3.24
N LYS A 95 -3.54 -8.40 -3.40
CA LYS A 95 -2.99 -7.41 -2.45
C LYS A 95 -3.10 -5.99 -2.99
N VAL A 96 -3.08 -5.03 -2.06
CA VAL A 96 -3.10 -3.60 -2.36
C VAL A 96 -1.98 -2.89 -1.63
N VAL A 97 -1.29 -2.01 -2.32
CA VAL A 97 -0.31 -1.10 -1.76
C VAL A 97 -0.91 0.29 -1.70
N VAL A 98 -1.02 0.85 -0.51
CA VAL A 98 -1.32 2.26 -0.29
C VAL A 98 -0.01 2.97 -0.04
N GLN A 99 0.34 3.90 -0.92
CA GLN A 99 1.56 4.69 -0.82
C GLN A 99 1.20 6.14 -0.48
N GLU A 100 1.54 6.56 0.73
CA GLU A 100 1.38 7.95 1.14
C GLU A 100 2.51 8.79 0.56
N TYR A 101 2.17 9.90 -0.10
CA TYR A 101 3.11 10.96 -0.42
C TYR A 101 3.26 11.85 0.81
N ALA A 102 4.47 11.93 1.36
CA ALA A 102 4.70 12.67 2.60
C ALA A 102 4.09 14.09 2.54
N PRO A 103 3.23 14.43 3.48
CA PRO A 103 2.55 15.71 3.48
C PRO A 103 3.57 16.85 3.62
N PRO A 104 3.31 18.04 3.04
CA PRO A 104 4.12 19.22 3.26
C PRO A 104 4.20 19.54 4.76
N LYS A 105 5.31 20.13 5.21
CA LYS A 105 5.51 20.54 6.62
C LYS A 105 4.44 21.49 7.15
N THR A 106 3.70 22.14 6.27
CA THR A 106 2.59 23.06 6.59
C THR A 106 1.30 22.36 6.98
N VAL A 107 1.18 21.05 6.72
CA VAL A 107 0.00 20.26 7.07
C VAL A 107 0.17 19.76 8.51
N ASP A 108 -0.89 19.93 9.30
CA ASP A 108 -0.96 19.38 10.65
C ASP A 108 -0.80 17.86 10.65
N ALA A 109 0.18 17.37 11.43
CA ALA A 109 0.53 15.95 11.44
C ALA A 109 -0.61 15.06 11.95
N GLN A 110 -1.49 15.57 12.81
CA GLN A 110 -2.63 14.80 13.32
C GLN A 110 -3.71 14.67 12.25
N LYS A 111 -3.98 15.74 11.51
CA LYS A 111 -4.92 15.72 10.38
C LYS A 111 -4.40 14.80 9.25
N ALA A 112 -3.10 14.84 8.95
CA ALA A 112 -2.51 13.95 7.96
C ALA A 112 -2.68 12.47 8.34
N ARG A 113 -2.39 12.12 9.59
CA ARG A 113 -2.58 10.76 10.12
C ARG A 113 -4.03 10.31 10.08
N GLN A 114 -4.98 11.18 10.45
CA GLN A 114 -6.40 10.85 10.38
C GLN A 114 -6.83 10.58 8.95
N ARG A 115 -6.44 11.42 8.00
CA ARG A 115 -6.73 11.21 6.57
C ARG A 115 -6.16 9.91 6.04
N LEU A 116 -4.93 9.56 6.43
CA LEU A 116 -4.33 8.28 6.04
C LEU A 116 -5.11 7.10 6.60
N PHE A 117 -5.54 7.19 7.85
CA PHE A 117 -6.38 6.16 8.48
C PHE A 117 -7.72 6.01 7.76
N ASP A 118 -8.35 7.11 7.38
CA ASP A 118 -9.59 7.14 6.61
C ASP A 118 -9.41 6.51 5.23
N VAL A 119 -8.28 6.79 4.56
CA VAL A 119 -7.91 6.14 3.28
C VAL A 119 -7.77 4.63 3.42
N ILE A 120 -7.08 4.16 4.46
CA ILE A 120 -6.89 2.73 4.72
C ILE A 120 -8.23 2.03 4.90
N ASN A 121 -9.09 2.55 5.79
CA ASN A 121 -10.40 1.99 6.07
C ASN A 121 -11.31 1.99 4.84
N ALA A 122 -11.35 3.10 4.11
CA ALA A 122 -12.13 3.21 2.89
C ALA A 122 -11.62 2.25 1.80
N THR A 123 -10.30 2.10 1.67
CA THR A 123 -9.70 1.16 0.70
C THR A 123 -10.08 -0.28 1.02
N LEU A 124 -9.96 -0.70 2.28
CA LEU A 124 -10.35 -2.04 2.72
C LEU A 124 -11.83 -2.30 2.49
N ALA A 125 -12.70 -1.33 2.83
CA ALA A 125 -14.15 -1.45 2.66
C ALA A 125 -14.57 -1.50 1.18
N VAL A 126 -13.99 -0.64 0.32
CA VAL A 126 -14.34 -0.56 -1.11
C VAL A 126 -13.86 -1.78 -1.88
N LEU A 127 -12.69 -2.32 -1.53
CA LEU A 127 -12.09 -3.48 -2.20
C LEU A 127 -12.45 -4.81 -1.52
N GLU A 128 -13.21 -4.76 -0.42
CA GLU A 128 -13.63 -5.93 0.37
C GLU A 128 -12.45 -6.82 0.78
N LEU A 129 -11.35 -6.18 1.21
CA LEU A 129 -10.10 -6.87 1.55
C LEU A 129 -9.91 -6.96 3.06
N PRO A 130 -9.37 -8.08 3.56
CA PRO A 130 -8.89 -8.14 4.94
C PRO A 130 -7.63 -7.29 5.12
N SER A 131 -7.41 -6.79 6.33
CA SER A 131 -6.31 -5.86 6.64
C SER A 131 -4.91 -6.39 6.32
N ASN A 132 -4.71 -7.71 6.37
CA ASN A 132 -3.43 -8.35 6.04
C ASN A 132 -3.09 -8.35 4.54
N GLN A 133 -4.04 -7.97 3.68
CA GLN A 133 -3.81 -7.80 2.24
C GLN A 133 -3.47 -6.36 1.85
N LEU A 134 -3.53 -5.41 2.77
CA LEU A 134 -3.13 -4.03 2.55
C LEU A 134 -1.71 -3.81 3.08
N ILE A 135 -0.85 -3.28 2.23
CA ILE A 135 0.51 -2.87 2.56
C ILE A 135 0.57 -1.34 2.51
N LEU A 136 0.98 -0.74 3.62
CA LEU A 136 1.19 0.70 3.70
C LEU A 136 2.66 1.04 3.47
N LYS A 137 2.91 2.02 2.60
CA LYS A 137 4.23 2.61 2.38
C LYS A 137 4.15 4.13 2.48
N THR A 138 5.19 4.76 3.02
CA THR A 138 5.30 6.22 3.05
C THR A 138 6.47 6.63 2.15
N ARG A 139 6.20 7.45 1.16
CA ARG A 139 7.21 8.01 0.27
C ARG A 139 7.60 9.39 0.76
N GLU A 140 8.72 9.47 1.46
CA GLU A 140 9.35 10.73 1.82
C GLU A 140 10.16 11.28 0.64
N ARG A 141 10.33 12.61 0.58
CA ARG A 141 11.29 13.23 -0.34
C ARG A 141 12.69 12.88 0.13
N GLN A 142 13.22 11.79 -0.37
CA GLN A 142 14.57 11.36 -0.03
C GLN A 142 15.61 12.23 -0.74
N LYS A 143 16.61 12.69 0.03
CA LYS A 143 17.83 13.29 -0.50
C LYS A 143 18.92 12.22 -0.44
N GLY A 144 19.35 11.70 -1.60
CA GLY A 144 20.51 10.82 -1.69
C GLY A 144 20.23 9.33 -1.91
N LYS A 145 21.19 8.49 -1.51
CA LYS A 145 21.22 7.03 -1.81
C LYS A 145 20.20 6.16 -1.06
N ASN A 146 19.44 6.72 -0.13
CA ASN A 146 18.50 5.96 0.72
C ASN A 146 17.28 5.39 0.00
N GLN A 147 17.14 5.67 -1.28
CA GLN A 147 16.02 5.19 -2.10
C GLN A 147 15.98 3.66 -2.24
N TYR A 148 17.11 3.00 -2.05
CA TYR A 148 17.29 1.56 -2.21
C TYR A 148 17.44 0.83 -0.86
N GLU A 149 17.23 1.51 0.25
CA GLU A 149 17.28 0.86 1.57
C GLU A 149 16.13 -0.13 1.75
N LYS A 150 16.46 -1.29 2.31
CA LYS A 150 15.46 -2.30 2.66
C LYS A 150 14.59 -1.81 3.81
N LEU A 151 13.28 -1.78 3.59
CA LEU A 151 12.28 -1.47 4.61
C LEU A 151 12.01 -2.67 5.53
N ALA A 152 12.16 -3.88 4.99
CA ALA A 152 11.97 -5.14 5.71
C ALA A 152 12.86 -6.24 5.10
N GLN A 153 12.88 -7.41 5.72
CA GLN A 153 13.62 -8.59 5.24
C GLN A 153 12.73 -9.83 5.26
N LYS A 154 11.50 -9.71 4.76
CA LYS A 154 10.58 -10.84 4.73
C LYS A 154 10.90 -11.84 3.62
N GLY A 155 11.47 -11.38 2.51
CA GLY A 155 11.75 -12.23 1.35
C GLY A 155 10.48 -12.76 0.66
N GLU A 156 9.33 -12.13 0.88
CA GLU A 156 8.05 -12.56 0.33
C GLU A 156 7.86 -11.98 -1.05
N PHE A 157 7.77 -12.85 -2.04
CA PHE A 157 7.42 -12.48 -3.41
C PHE A 157 6.00 -12.92 -3.74
N LEU A 158 5.29 -12.06 -4.47
CA LEU A 158 3.98 -12.35 -5.02
C LEU A 158 4.11 -12.53 -6.54
N LEU A 159 3.59 -13.63 -7.05
CA LEU A 159 3.47 -13.84 -8.49
C LEU A 159 2.21 -13.15 -8.98
N VAL A 160 2.35 -12.30 -10.00
CA VAL A 160 1.26 -11.56 -10.63
C VAL A 160 1.31 -11.71 -12.14
N GLU A 161 0.17 -11.52 -12.79
CA GLU A 161 0.06 -11.64 -14.25
C GLU A 161 -0.17 -10.28 -14.90
N GLU A 162 0.51 -10.07 -16.02
CA GLU A 162 0.33 -8.91 -16.89
C GLU A 162 0.32 -9.40 -18.34
N TYR A 163 -0.85 -9.37 -19.00
CA TYR A 163 -1.12 -10.05 -20.27
C TYR A 163 -0.81 -11.56 -20.14
N ASN A 164 0.22 -12.04 -20.83
CA ASN A 164 0.67 -13.44 -20.77
C ASN A 164 1.98 -13.60 -19.97
N ALA A 165 2.49 -12.52 -19.39
CA ALA A 165 3.73 -12.55 -18.62
C ALA A 165 3.45 -12.75 -17.13
N LYS A 166 4.25 -13.62 -16.50
CA LYS A 166 4.26 -13.84 -15.05
C LYS A 166 5.42 -13.07 -14.45
N LEU A 167 5.13 -12.22 -13.48
CA LEU A 167 6.09 -11.29 -12.88
C LEU A 167 6.13 -11.48 -11.38
N TRP A 168 7.32 -11.51 -10.81
CA TRP A 168 7.50 -11.51 -9.37
C TRP A 168 7.59 -10.08 -8.85
N VAL A 169 6.81 -9.75 -7.82
CA VAL A 169 6.84 -8.46 -7.15
C VAL A 169 7.12 -8.65 -5.66
N ASN A 170 7.88 -7.74 -5.08
CA ASN A 170 8.08 -7.67 -3.64
C ASN A 170 7.38 -6.42 -3.10
N LEU A 171 6.33 -6.63 -2.32
CA LEU A 171 5.49 -5.54 -1.84
C LEU A 171 5.93 -4.98 -0.49
N THR A 172 6.87 -5.63 0.21
CA THR A 172 7.18 -5.34 1.63
C THR A 172 8.60 -4.86 1.88
N ASP A 173 9.58 -5.41 1.17
CA ASP A 173 10.98 -5.24 1.55
C ASP A 173 11.62 -3.96 1.03
N TYR A 174 11.08 -3.39 -0.04
CA TYR A 174 11.58 -2.18 -0.67
C TYR A 174 10.47 -1.15 -0.87
N LEU A 175 10.83 0.10 -1.05
CA LEU A 175 9.87 1.14 -1.38
C LEU A 175 9.18 0.84 -2.72
N ASP A 176 9.97 0.51 -3.73
CA ASP A 176 9.46 0.07 -5.03
C ASP A 176 9.11 -1.42 -5.00
N THR A 177 8.17 -1.82 -5.84
CA THR A 177 7.67 -3.21 -5.89
C THR A 177 8.44 -4.10 -6.87
N GLY A 178 9.38 -3.53 -7.61
CA GLY A 178 10.09 -4.18 -8.71
C GLY A 178 9.30 -4.16 -10.04
N LEU A 179 8.05 -3.69 -10.04
CA LEU A 179 7.21 -3.60 -11.23
C LEU A 179 6.70 -2.18 -11.43
N PHE A 180 7.20 -1.50 -12.46
CA PHE A 180 6.73 -0.17 -12.86
C PHE A 180 5.46 -0.30 -13.70
N LEU A 181 4.32 0.14 -13.15
CA LEU A 181 3.00 -0.02 -13.75
C LEU A 181 2.82 0.80 -15.04
N ASP A 182 3.50 1.92 -15.15
CA ASP A 182 3.49 2.82 -16.30
C ASP A 182 4.28 2.28 -17.50
N HIS A 183 5.23 1.34 -17.29
CA HIS A 183 6.00 0.72 -18.36
C HIS A 183 5.31 -0.51 -19.00
N ARG A 184 4.08 -0.81 -18.64
CA ARG A 184 3.33 -1.99 -19.12
C ARG A 184 3.30 -2.11 -20.63
N ILE A 185 2.99 -1.01 -21.32
CA ILE A 185 2.91 -1.00 -22.79
C ILE A 185 4.28 -1.29 -23.41
N ALA A 186 5.35 -0.69 -22.86
CA ALA A 186 6.71 -0.94 -23.33
C ALA A 186 7.12 -2.41 -23.12
N ARG A 187 6.80 -3.00 -21.95
CA ARG A 187 7.06 -4.44 -21.71
C ARG A 187 6.36 -5.33 -22.71
N ARG A 188 5.09 -5.06 -23.00
CA ARG A 188 4.33 -5.81 -24.01
C ARG A 188 4.96 -5.72 -25.39
N MET A 189 5.25 -4.50 -25.84
CA MET A 189 5.88 -4.28 -27.16
C MET A 189 7.23 -5.00 -27.26
N LEU A 190 8.06 -4.92 -26.23
CA LEU A 190 9.34 -5.63 -26.19
C LEU A 190 9.15 -7.15 -26.24
N GLY A 191 8.18 -7.68 -25.50
CA GLY A 191 7.83 -9.11 -25.55
C GLY A 191 7.40 -9.57 -26.95
N GLU A 192 6.57 -8.78 -27.62
CA GLU A 192 6.13 -9.06 -29.01
C GLU A 192 7.30 -9.00 -30.01
N MET A 193 8.25 -8.08 -29.83
CA MET A 193 9.40 -7.89 -30.72
C MET A 193 10.53 -8.90 -30.49
N SER A 194 10.67 -9.46 -29.29
CA SER A 194 11.79 -10.32 -28.89
C SER A 194 11.55 -11.81 -29.14
N GLY A 195 10.38 -12.20 -29.63
CA GLY A 195 10.06 -13.60 -29.90
C GLY A 195 11.07 -14.29 -30.82
N GLY A 196 11.76 -15.32 -30.32
CA GLY A 196 12.81 -16.05 -31.05
C GLY A 196 14.10 -15.27 -31.28
N LYS A 197 14.34 -14.15 -30.56
CA LYS A 197 15.54 -13.32 -30.67
C LYS A 197 16.28 -13.25 -29.35
N ASP A 198 17.57 -12.95 -29.41
CA ASP A 198 18.35 -12.58 -28.24
C ASP A 198 17.98 -11.16 -27.81
N PHE A 199 17.70 -10.99 -26.51
CA PHE A 199 17.32 -9.71 -25.93
C PHE A 199 18.28 -9.33 -24.81
N LEU A 200 18.95 -8.18 -24.95
CA LEU A 200 19.83 -7.62 -23.90
C LEU A 200 19.14 -6.45 -23.20
N ASN A 201 18.91 -6.60 -21.90
CA ASN A 201 18.45 -5.50 -21.04
C ASN A 201 19.63 -4.93 -20.22
N LEU A 202 20.03 -3.70 -20.53
CA LEU A 202 21.14 -3.02 -19.85
C LEU A 202 20.71 -2.30 -18.56
N PHE A 203 19.41 -2.13 -18.33
CA PHE A 203 18.84 -1.45 -17.19
C PHE A 203 17.76 -2.30 -16.51
N ALA A 204 18.08 -3.58 -16.30
CA ALA A 204 17.21 -4.47 -15.54
C ALA A 204 17.18 -4.00 -14.08
N TYR A 205 16.09 -3.34 -13.72
CA TYR A 205 15.76 -2.98 -12.34
C TYR A 205 14.82 -4.05 -11.79
N THR A 206 15.30 -4.84 -10.86
CA THR A 206 14.51 -5.85 -10.13
C THR A 206 14.86 -5.81 -8.65
#